data_92221e34c83a612594e23d62f7bdd47a
#
_entry.id   92221e34c83a612594e23d62f7bdd47a
#
_cell.length_a   1.000
_cell.length_b   1.000
_cell.length_c   1.000
_cell.angle_alpha   90.00
_cell.angle_beta   90.00
_cell.angle_gamma   90.00
#
_symmetry.space_group_name_H-M   'P 1'
#
loop_
_entity.id
_entity.type
_entity.pdbx_description
1 polymer ?
#
loop_
_entity_poly.entity_id
_entity_poly.type
_entity_poly.pdbx_seq_one_letter_code
_entity_poly.pdbx_strand_id
1 'polypeptide(L)'
;MSETKECPICKMEAAYSPDFGRSLVFFDCPVCGRFELWRYAEANKFNYNHLSSYLVYNCFPGSDYGEYRYHTVMDKEKCDHYRQEFDKGHNTIGRPVHIDSDMVENWYPKTFTEKVDYILLYINSKTEHFGQRFSMSFKEMIAVLFIDQHELDTTYGDNRWIWRSQDDCDNEARFMLNYLTSNNLVSFEEGSSEEDWIEIGLMPDGYSRVDVLQKNTAYGRNVLVAMKFGDDTKLLREAIRKGITQAGYVAIFIDEVQHNDFITPELLKHIRDSKFVVVDLTHQNNGAYFEEGYAMGLGKPVIQLCQKDTKLHFDIAQKNTIMWENEESISEMLTNRIKATIE
;
A
#
# COMPACT_ATOMS: atom_id res chain seq x y z
N MET A 1 32.07 5.15 5.11
CA MET A 1 31.18 6.27 4.79
C MET A 1 30.26 5.75 3.70
N SER A 2 28.96 5.79 3.89
CA SER A 2 27.99 5.47 2.81
C SER A 2 28.19 6.48 1.68
N GLU A 3 28.34 6.04 0.45
CA GLU A 3 28.31 6.93 -0.72
C GLU A 3 26.91 7.55 -0.79
N THR A 4 26.83 8.82 -1.19
CA THR A 4 25.55 9.48 -1.49
C THR A 4 25.40 9.65 -2.99
N LYS A 5 24.16 9.55 -3.48
CA LYS A 5 23.80 9.80 -4.89
C LYS A 5 22.41 10.41 -4.96
N GLU A 6 22.11 11.05 -6.08
CA GLU A 6 20.75 11.47 -6.38
C GLU A 6 19.81 10.24 -6.44
N CYS A 7 18.71 10.32 -5.70
CA CYS A 7 17.63 9.35 -5.77
C CYS A 7 17.05 9.32 -7.19
N PRO A 8 16.96 8.16 -7.85
CA PRO A 8 16.45 8.07 -9.21
C PRO A 8 14.95 8.43 -9.33
N ILE A 9 14.25 8.52 -8.19
CA ILE A 9 12.81 8.75 -8.12
C ILE A 9 12.47 10.21 -7.85
N CYS A 10 13.21 10.92 -6.97
CA CYS A 10 12.87 12.31 -6.57
C CYS A 10 14.03 13.30 -6.64
N LYS A 11 15.23 12.89 -7.06
CA LYS A 11 16.48 13.67 -7.12
C LYS A 11 17.04 14.13 -5.77
N MET A 12 16.42 13.80 -4.65
CA MET A 12 17.03 14.13 -3.36
C MET A 12 18.34 13.35 -3.17
N GLU A 13 19.28 13.93 -2.48
CA GLU A 13 20.50 13.23 -2.07
C GLU A 13 20.12 12.09 -1.12
N ALA A 14 20.51 10.86 -1.45
CA ALA A 14 20.17 9.65 -0.73
C ALA A 14 21.43 8.83 -0.43
N ALA A 15 21.48 8.17 0.71
CA ALA A 15 22.50 7.16 0.96
C ALA A 15 22.35 6.03 -0.05
N TYR A 16 23.47 5.55 -0.59
CA TYR A 16 23.52 4.63 -1.71
C TYR A 16 24.41 3.45 -1.38
N SER A 17 23.94 2.24 -1.66
CA SER A 17 24.71 1.01 -1.48
C SER A 17 24.39 -0.01 -2.59
N PRO A 18 25.32 -0.26 -3.54
CA PRO A 18 25.11 -1.26 -4.58
C PRO A 18 25.37 -2.69 -4.04
N ASP A 19 24.48 -3.60 -4.33
CA ASP A 19 24.69 -5.03 -4.14
C ASP A 19 24.96 -5.69 -5.49
N PHE A 20 26.25 -5.94 -5.74
CA PHE A 20 26.71 -6.53 -7.00
C PHE A 20 26.29 -8.00 -7.13
N GLY A 21 26.15 -8.71 -6.01
CA GLY A 21 25.77 -10.13 -6.01
C GLY A 21 24.32 -10.35 -6.40
N ARG A 22 23.43 -9.43 -6.00
CA ARG A 22 22.00 -9.49 -6.32
C ARG A 22 21.62 -8.62 -7.51
N SER A 23 22.55 -7.83 -8.07
CA SER A 23 22.29 -6.82 -9.11
C SER A 23 21.26 -5.77 -8.68
N LEU A 24 21.17 -5.47 -7.39
CA LEU A 24 20.28 -4.49 -6.78
C LEU A 24 21.07 -3.28 -6.29
N VAL A 25 20.37 -2.19 -6.12
CA VAL A 25 20.89 -0.97 -5.51
C VAL A 25 19.93 -0.52 -4.43
N PHE A 26 20.44 -0.39 -3.23
CA PHE A 26 19.72 0.12 -2.08
C PHE A 26 19.87 1.65 -1.98
N PHE A 27 18.75 2.32 -1.69
CA PHE A 27 18.67 3.73 -1.40
C PHE A 27 18.01 3.94 -0.03
N ASP A 28 18.56 4.87 0.77
CA ASP A 28 17.88 5.44 1.93
C ASP A 28 17.68 6.94 1.63
N CYS A 29 16.48 7.26 1.16
CA CYS A 29 16.11 8.57 0.66
C CYS A 29 15.22 9.30 1.69
N PRO A 30 15.50 10.58 2.00
CA PRO A 30 14.69 11.31 2.98
C PRO A 30 13.23 11.50 2.55
N VAL A 31 12.93 11.40 1.26
CA VAL A 31 11.56 11.52 0.70
C VAL A 31 10.94 10.17 0.42
N CYS A 32 11.60 9.33 -0.38
CA CYS A 32 11.06 8.04 -0.83
C CYS A 32 11.20 6.92 0.21
N GLY A 33 11.92 7.19 1.32
CA GLY A 33 12.24 6.17 2.30
C GLY A 33 13.28 5.16 1.80
N ARG A 34 13.26 3.94 2.36
CA ARG A 34 14.22 2.88 2.05
C ARG A 34 13.68 1.95 1.00
N PHE A 35 14.44 1.78 -0.09
CA PHE A 35 14.06 0.90 -1.18
C PHE A 35 15.25 0.35 -1.95
N GLU A 36 15.05 -0.79 -2.63
CA GLU A 36 15.98 -1.36 -3.60
C GLU A 36 15.34 -1.38 -4.99
N LEU A 37 16.14 -1.07 -6.00
CA LEU A 37 15.78 -1.23 -7.41
C LEU A 37 16.81 -2.10 -8.12
N TRP A 38 16.45 -2.65 -9.28
CA TRP A 38 17.43 -3.27 -10.16
C TRP A 38 18.47 -2.25 -10.59
N ARG A 39 19.74 -2.65 -10.60
CA ARG A 39 20.86 -1.81 -10.99
C ARG A 39 20.75 -1.24 -12.40
N TYR A 40 20.14 -1.99 -13.29
CA TYR A 40 19.90 -1.60 -14.67
C TYR A 40 18.48 -1.03 -14.78
N ALA A 41 18.37 0.20 -15.28
CA ALA A 41 17.08 0.90 -15.36
C ALA A 41 16.05 0.14 -16.21
N GLU A 42 16.50 -0.55 -17.27
CA GLU A 42 15.65 -1.31 -18.18
C GLU A 42 14.97 -2.51 -17.50
N ALA A 43 15.53 -3.00 -16.40
CA ALA A 43 14.92 -4.06 -15.60
C ALA A 43 13.81 -3.55 -14.68
N ASN A 44 13.74 -2.24 -14.44
CA ASN A 44 12.73 -1.62 -13.60
C ASN A 44 11.50 -1.27 -14.45
N LYS A 45 10.48 -2.12 -14.41
CA LYS A 45 9.25 -1.98 -15.20
C LYS A 45 8.22 -1.01 -14.58
N PHE A 46 8.65 -0.13 -13.68
CA PHE A 46 7.76 0.80 -13.00
C PHE A 46 7.50 2.07 -13.80
N ASN A 47 6.31 2.60 -13.68
CA ASN A 47 6.07 4.01 -13.87
C ASN A 47 6.68 4.76 -12.67
N TYR A 48 7.69 5.58 -12.90
CA TYR A 48 8.44 6.25 -11.82
C TYR A 48 7.59 7.28 -11.07
N ASN A 49 6.57 7.87 -11.71
CA ASN A 49 5.62 8.77 -11.05
C ASN A 49 4.77 7.99 -10.04
N HIS A 50 4.22 6.85 -10.46
CA HIS A 50 3.42 5.99 -9.60
C HIS A 50 4.26 5.40 -8.47
N LEU A 51 5.50 5.00 -8.76
CA LEU A 51 6.44 4.49 -7.76
C LEU A 51 6.81 5.57 -6.74
N SER A 52 7.01 6.83 -7.16
CA SER A 52 7.29 7.94 -6.26
C SER A 52 6.19 8.11 -5.20
N SER A 53 4.95 8.24 -5.66
CA SER A 53 3.80 8.35 -4.76
C SER A 53 3.64 7.11 -3.89
N TYR A 54 3.77 5.90 -4.46
CA TYR A 54 3.67 4.65 -3.72
C TYR A 54 4.68 4.59 -2.56
N LEU A 55 5.94 4.92 -2.81
CA LEU A 55 7.00 4.88 -1.81
C LEU A 55 6.76 5.89 -0.68
N VAL A 56 6.32 7.12 -1.01
CA VAL A 56 6.04 8.16 -0.01
C VAL A 56 4.84 7.77 0.87
N TYR A 57 3.77 7.29 0.27
CA TYR A 57 2.56 6.88 1.00
C TYR A 57 2.76 5.62 1.86
N ASN A 58 3.65 4.74 1.44
CA ASN A 58 3.93 3.46 2.11
C ASN A 58 5.32 3.45 2.76
N CYS A 59 5.94 4.61 2.99
CA CYS A 59 7.24 4.67 3.64
C CYS A 59 7.13 4.11 5.06
N PHE A 60 8.18 3.40 5.46
CA PHE A 60 8.28 2.89 6.82
C PHE A 60 8.87 3.99 7.70
N PRO A 61 8.17 4.44 8.76
CA PRO A 61 8.74 5.41 9.69
C PRO A 61 10.05 4.87 10.25
N GLY A 62 11.01 5.75 10.45
CA GLY A 62 12.28 5.40 11.08
C GLY A 62 12.01 4.73 12.43
N SER A 63 12.42 3.47 12.57
CA SER A 63 12.14 2.74 13.79
C SER A 63 13.10 3.18 14.89
N ASP A 64 12.58 3.74 15.95
CA ASP A 64 13.32 3.91 17.20
C ASP A 64 13.66 2.56 17.89
N TYR A 65 13.18 1.43 17.35
CA TYR A 65 13.28 0.09 17.95
C TYR A 65 13.75 -1.02 17.00
N GLY A 66 14.62 -0.73 16.03
CA GLY A 66 15.44 -1.79 15.41
C GLY A 66 14.83 -2.58 14.24
N GLU A 67 13.58 -2.43 13.88
CA GLU A 67 13.04 -3.04 12.67
C GLU A 67 13.17 -2.13 11.45
N TYR A 68 14.34 -2.15 10.84
CA TYR A 68 14.50 -1.49 9.54
C TYR A 68 13.74 -2.26 8.46
N ARG A 69 12.73 -1.63 7.85
CA ARG A 69 12.02 -2.17 6.69
C ARG A 69 12.42 -1.40 5.44
N TYR A 70 12.41 -2.07 4.30
CA TYR A 70 12.65 -1.45 3.01
C TYR A 70 11.86 -2.14 1.90
N HIS A 71 11.45 -1.39 0.89
CA HIS A 71 10.81 -1.95 -0.29
C HIS A 71 11.86 -2.55 -1.23
N THR A 72 11.55 -3.68 -1.88
CA THR A 72 12.48 -4.32 -2.81
C THR A 72 11.76 -4.89 -4.01
N VAL A 73 12.37 -4.71 -5.18
CA VAL A 73 11.95 -5.29 -6.46
C VAL A 73 12.44 -6.72 -6.67
N MET A 74 13.13 -7.28 -5.69
CA MET A 74 13.53 -8.68 -5.68
C MET A 74 12.29 -9.57 -5.88
N ASP A 75 12.44 -10.66 -6.63
CA ASP A 75 11.33 -11.62 -6.77
C ASP A 75 10.82 -12.12 -5.41
N LYS A 76 9.55 -12.47 -5.37
CA LYS A 76 8.84 -12.75 -4.11
C LYS A 76 9.48 -13.90 -3.32
N GLU A 77 9.91 -14.97 -3.99
CA GLU A 77 10.52 -16.14 -3.33
C GLU A 77 11.82 -15.76 -2.64
N LYS A 78 12.67 -14.98 -3.32
CA LYS A 78 13.90 -14.47 -2.71
C LYS A 78 13.61 -13.48 -1.59
N CYS A 79 12.63 -12.60 -1.76
CA CYS A 79 12.21 -11.67 -0.72
C CYS A 79 11.76 -12.40 0.54
N ASP A 80 10.97 -13.45 0.41
CA ASP A 80 10.51 -14.28 1.52
C ASP A 80 11.67 -15.02 2.20
N HIS A 81 12.65 -15.52 1.43
CA HIS A 81 13.85 -16.10 1.99
C HIS A 81 14.67 -15.09 2.81
N TYR A 82 14.95 -13.89 2.28
CA TYR A 82 15.68 -12.85 3.02
C TYR A 82 14.91 -12.33 4.23
N ARG A 83 13.59 -12.31 4.17
CA ARG A 83 12.73 -11.99 5.33
C ARG A 83 12.92 -13.02 6.44
N GLN A 84 12.92 -14.31 6.11
CA GLN A 84 13.18 -15.37 7.08
C GLN A 84 14.60 -15.29 7.67
N GLU A 85 15.60 -14.93 6.85
CA GLU A 85 16.97 -14.74 7.35
C GLU A 85 17.06 -13.53 8.29
N PHE A 86 16.38 -12.44 7.98
CA PHE A 86 16.27 -11.29 8.88
C PHE A 86 15.61 -11.68 10.21
N ASP A 87 14.48 -12.40 10.16
CA ASP A 87 13.76 -12.87 11.35
C ASP A 87 14.62 -13.81 12.24
N LYS A 88 15.62 -14.49 11.65
CA LYS A 88 16.65 -15.25 12.36
C LYS A 88 17.82 -14.39 12.86
N GLY A 89 17.84 -13.09 12.58
CA GLY A 89 18.92 -12.18 12.94
C GLY A 89 20.15 -12.21 12.01
N HIS A 90 20.04 -12.78 10.81
CA HIS A 90 21.16 -12.90 9.87
C HIS A 90 21.26 -11.74 8.86
N ASN A 91 20.22 -10.93 8.70
CA ASN A 91 20.19 -9.82 7.76
C ASN A 91 20.53 -8.50 8.48
N THR A 92 21.50 -7.75 7.94
CA THR A 92 21.96 -6.49 8.53
C THR A 92 21.34 -5.23 7.88
N ILE A 93 20.71 -5.35 6.69
CA ILE A 93 20.15 -4.20 5.97
C ILE A 93 18.79 -3.83 6.51
N GLY A 94 17.98 -4.81 6.87
CA GLY A 94 16.61 -4.64 7.31
C GLY A 94 15.68 -5.72 6.77
N ARG A 95 14.39 -5.62 7.08
CA ARG A 95 13.35 -6.57 6.68
C ARG A 95 12.80 -6.18 5.31
N PRO A 96 12.96 -7.01 4.26
CA PRO A 96 12.50 -6.69 2.92
C PRO A 96 10.98 -6.81 2.78
N VAL A 97 10.40 -5.89 2.02
CA VAL A 97 8.99 -5.88 1.61
C VAL A 97 8.95 -5.88 0.10
N HIS A 98 8.44 -6.95 -0.48
CA HIS A 98 8.36 -7.09 -1.94
C HIS A 98 7.42 -6.06 -2.54
N ILE A 99 7.84 -5.45 -3.66
CA ILE A 99 7.02 -4.62 -4.53
C ILE A 99 7.22 -5.02 -6.00
N ASP A 100 6.16 -4.98 -6.77
CA ASP A 100 6.21 -5.13 -8.22
C ASP A 100 5.39 -4.03 -8.93
N SER A 101 5.51 -3.97 -10.25
CA SER A 101 4.83 -2.94 -11.06
C SER A 101 3.31 -3.04 -10.94
N ASP A 102 2.76 -4.25 -10.92
CA ASP A 102 1.31 -4.45 -10.86
C ASP A 102 0.74 -3.98 -9.51
N MET A 103 1.47 -4.22 -8.41
CA MET A 103 1.09 -3.70 -7.09
C MET A 103 1.04 -2.17 -7.10
N VAL A 104 2.05 -1.51 -7.65
CA VAL A 104 2.12 -0.04 -7.72
C VAL A 104 1.03 0.53 -8.63
N GLU A 105 0.84 -0.06 -9.82
CA GLU A 105 -0.19 0.36 -10.78
C GLU A 105 -1.61 0.17 -10.22
N ASN A 106 -1.87 -0.92 -9.53
CA ASN A 106 -3.15 -1.18 -8.91
C ASN A 106 -3.42 -0.28 -7.70
N TRP A 107 -2.38 0.13 -6.97
CA TRP A 107 -2.51 1.06 -5.85
C TRP A 107 -2.74 2.50 -6.30
N TYR A 108 -2.18 2.94 -7.41
CA TYR A 108 -2.18 4.33 -7.83
C TYR A 108 -3.59 4.84 -8.19
N PRO A 109 -4.06 5.97 -7.63
CA PRO A 109 -5.39 6.50 -7.89
C PRO A 109 -5.54 6.93 -9.36
N LYS A 110 -6.66 6.55 -9.99
CA LYS A 110 -6.88 6.74 -11.43
C LYS A 110 -7.64 8.03 -11.75
N THR A 111 -8.43 8.53 -10.82
CA THR A 111 -9.25 9.72 -11.03
C THR A 111 -8.79 10.89 -10.16
N PHE A 112 -9.15 12.11 -10.58
CA PHE A 112 -8.88 13.32 -9.80
C PHE A 112 -9.46 13.23 -8.38
N THR A 113 -10.70 12.75 -8.26
CA THR A 113 -11.36 12.59 -6.95
C THR A 113 -10.64 11.58 -6.07
N GLU A 114 -10.20 10.45 -6.62
CA GLU A 114 -9.39 9.48 -5.87
C GLU A 114 -8.08 10.11 -5.39
N LYS A 115 -7.38 10.87 -6.24
CA LYS A 115 -6.16 11.59 -5.82
C LYS A 115 -6.43 12.51 -4.63
N VAL A 116 -7.49 13.34 -4.72
CA VAL A 116 -7.90 14.23 -3.63
C VAL A 116 -8.17 13.44 -2.34
N ASP A 117 -8.90 12.35 -2.42
CA ASP A 117 -9.24 11.53 -1.27
C ASP A 117 -8.00 10.89 -0.62
N TYR A 118 -7.06 10.39 -1.42
CA TYR A 118 -5.78 9.89 -0.91
C TYR A 118 -4.95 10.97 -0.22
N ILE A 119 -4.91 12.18 -0.79
CA ILE A 119 -4.22 13.34 -0.18
C ILE A 119 -4.80 13.64 1.20
N LEU A 120 -6.11 13.71 1.32
CA LEU A 120 -6.78 14.00 2.61
C LEU A 120 -6.51 12.90 3.64
N LEU A 121 -6.55 11.63 3.23
CA LEU A 121 -6.22 10.49 4.09
C LEU A 121 -4.75 10.51 4.51
N TYR A 122 -3.83 10.89 3.62
CA TYR A 122 -2.41 11.05 3.95
C TYR A 122 -2.20 12.13 5.00
N ILE A 123 -2.76 13.32 4.80
CA ILE A 123 -2.64 14.43 5.75
C ILE A 123 -3.21 14.00 7.11
N ASN A 124 -4.38 13.35 7.12
CA ASN A 124 -5.00 12.85 8.35
C ASN A 124 -4.11 11.82 9.08
N SER A 125 -3.36 11.00 8.34
CA SER A 125 -2.45 10.00 8.94
C SER A 125 -1.21 10.60 9.60
N LYS A 126 -0.86 11.84 9.25
CA LYS A 126 0.31 12.57 9.77
C LYS A 126 -0.04 13.49 10.95
N THR A 127 -1.31 13.62 11.29
CA THR A 127 -1.78 14.52 12.34
C THR A 127 -2.52 13.73 13.42
N GLU A 128 -2.28 14.10 14.69
CA GLU A 128 -2.90 13.45 15.86
C GLU A 128 -4.09 14.25 16.39
N HIS A 129 -4.13 15.57 16.11
CA HIS A 129 -5.12 16.49 16.66
C HIS A 129 -5.77 17.33 15.57
N PHE A 130 -7.04 17.72 15.80
CA PHE A 130 -7.75 18.61 14.89
C PHE A 130 -7.04 19.96 14.76
N GLY A 131 -6.88 20.43 13.52
CA GLY A 131 -6.18 21.67 13.20
C GLY A 131 -4.65 21.60 13.29
N GLN A 132 -4.09 20.44 13.62
CA GLN A 132 -2.64 20.24 13.57
C GLN A 132 -2.16 20.32 12.12
N ARG A 133 -1.03 20.99 11.92
CA ARG A 133 -0.27 21.00 10.66
C ARG A 133 1.00 20.19 10.82
N PHE A 134 1.54 19.71 9.74
CA PHE A 134 2.86 19.10 9.70
C PHE A 134 3.64 19.63 8.50
N SER A 135 4.97 19.65 8.63
CA SER A 135 5.87 20.08 7.58
C SER A 135 6.27 18.92 6.69
N MET A 136 6.34 19.17 5.39
CA MET A 136 6.92 18.26 4.41
C MET A 136 7.79 19.02 3.42
N SER A 137 8.77 18.34 2.82
CA SER A 137 9.57 18.96 1.76
C SER A 137 8.73 19.14 0.48
N PHE A 138 9.16 20.06 -0.37
CA PHE A 138 8.51 20.26 -1.67
C PHE A 138 8.52 18.99 -2.52
N LYS A 139 9.58 18.20 -2.46
CA LYS A 139 9.68 16.93 -3.18
C LYS A 139 8.72 15.86 -2.64
N GLU A 140 8.52 15.82 -1.33
CA GLU A 140 7.50 14.97 -0.72
C GLU A 140 6.10 15.40 -1.14
N MET A 141 5.82 16.71 -1.11
CA MET A 141 4.55 17.28 -1.55
C MET A 141 4.20 16.88 -2.98
N ILE A 142 5.14 17.00 -3.93
CA ILE A 142 4.93 16.61 -5.33
C ILE A 142 4.47 15.14 -5.43
N ALA A 143 5.09 14.23 -4.69
CA ALA A 143 4.71 12.83 -4.65
C ALA A 143 3.35 12.61 -3.97
N VAL A 144 3.05 13.34 -2.88
CA VAL A 144 1.78 13.29 -2.15
C VAL A 144 0.63 13.81 -3.00
N LEU A 145 0.84 14.85 -3.81
CA LEU A 145 -0.16 15.43 -4.72
C LEU A 145 -0.33 14.63 -6.02
N PHE A 146 0.39 13.51 -6.21
CA PHE A 146 0.35 12.70 -7.44
C PHE A 146 0.71 13.49 -8.70
N ILE A 147 1.70 14.37 -8.58
CA ILE A 147 2.23 15.15 -9.70
C ILE A 147 3.32 14.36 -10.42
N ASP A 148 3.18 14.25 -11.72
CA ASP A 148 4.14 13.55 -12.57
C ASP A 148 5.45 14.34 -12.69
N GLN A 149 6.55 13.76 -12.18
CA GLN A 149 7.89 14.34 -12.27
C GLN A 149 8.69 13.83 -13.48
N HIS A 150 8.20 12.76 -14.08
CA HIS A 150 8.86 12.07 -15.19
C HIS A 150 7.92 11.97 -16.39
N GLU A 151 8.49 11.98 -17.57
CA GLU A 151 7.81 11.63 -18.82
C GLU A 151 8.58 10.55 -19.57
N LEU A 152 7.88 9.84 -20.45
CA LEU A 152 8.48 8.76 -21.22
C LEU A 152 9.06 9.32 -22.52
N ASP A 153 10.38 9.35 -22.63
CA ASP A 153 11.05 9.72 -23.89
C ASP A 153 11.02 8.52 -24.86
N THR A 154 10.29 8.69 -25.95
CA THR A 154 10.18 7.71 -27.03
C THR A 154 10.98 8.06 -28.27
N THR A 155 11.78 9.16 -28.23
CA THR A 155 12.37 9.80 -29.41
C THR A 155 13.42 8.91 -30.10
N TYR A 156 14.11 8.05 -29.36
CA TYR A 156 15.22 7.23 -29.88
C TYR A 156 14.94 5.72 -29.92
N GLY A 157 13.68 5.32 -29.76
CA GLY A 157 13.28 3.91 -29.80
C GLY A 157 13.48 3.13 -28.50
N ASP A 158 14.22 3.70 -27.55
CA ASP A 158 14.40 3.15 -26.21
C ASP A 158 13.52 3.96 -25.26
N ASN A 159 12.43 3.34 -24.79
CA ASN A 159 11.55 3.97 -23.82
C ASN A 159 12.29 4.19 -22.50
N ARG A 160 12.63 5.44 -22.19
CA ARG A 160 13.30 5.80 -20.93
C ARG A 160 12.56 6.92 -20.23
N TRP A 161 12.57 6.90 -18.90
CA TRP A 161 12.03 7.96 -18.09
C TRP A 161 13.00 9.14 -18.05
N ILE A 162 12.51 10.34 -18.42
CA ILE A 162 13.22 11.60 -18.30
C ILE A 162 12.47 12.54 -17.38
N TRP A 163 13.16 13.52 -16.83
CA TRP A 163 12.55 14.50 -15.94
C TRP A 163 11.74 15.52 -16.72
N ARG A 164 10.52 15.80 -16.24
CA ARG A 164 9.72 16.95 -16.69
C ARG A 164 10.35 18.27 -16.22
N SER A 165 9.94 19.39 -16.83
CA SER A 165 10.36 20.70 -16.37
C SER A 165 9.84 20.98 -14.95
N GLN A 166 10.64 21.67 -14.14
CA GLN A 166 10.22 22.04 -12.78
C GLN A 166 8.99 22.95 -12.82
N ASP A 167 8.95 23.92 -13.75
CA ASP A 167 7.85 24.87 -13.90
C ASP A 167 6.51 24.16 -14.17
N ASP A 168 6.50 23.10 -14.97
CA ASP A 168 5.29 22.32 -15.23
C ASP A 168 4.81 21.57 -14.00
N CYS A 169 5.75 20.96 -13.24
CA CYS A 169 5.42 20.30 -11.98
C CYS A 169 4.88 21.29 -10.94
N ASP A 170 5.48 22.48 -10.84
CA ASP A 170 5.06 23.54 -9.92
C ASP A 170 3.65 24.07 -10.27
N ASN A 171 3.39 24.28 -11.56
CA ASN A 171 2.07 24.74 -12.02
C ASN A 171 0.98 23.70 -11.70
N GLU A 172 1.26 22.41 -11.90
CA GLU A 172 0.32 21.34 -11.59
C GLU A 172 0.10 21.21 -10.08
N ALA A 173 1.17 21.30 -9.27
CA ALA A 173 1.08 21.30 -7.81
C ALA A 173 0.25 22.48 -7.30
N ARG A 174 0.49 23.71 -7.83
CA ARG A 174 -0.32 24.90 -7.49
C ARG A 174 -1.78 24.74 -7.86
N PHE A 175 -2.08 24.12 -9.00
CA PHE A 175 -3.46 23.82 -9.37
C PHE A 175 -4.14 22.92 -8.32
N MET A 176 -3.47 21.83 -7.91
CA MET A 176 -4.00 20.91 -6.91
C MET A 176 -4.18 21.59 -5.55
N LEU A 177 -3.18 22.34 -5.07
CA LEU A 177 -3.24 23.08 -3.81
C LEU A 177 -4.35 24.13 -3.83
N ASN A 178 -4.51 24.88 -4.92
CA ASN A 178 -5.58 25.85 -5.08
C ASN A 178 -6.97 25.18 -5.04
N TYR A 179 -7.12 24.03 -5.66
CA TYR A 179 -8.35 23.26 -5.57
C TYR A 179 -8.66 22.86 -4.12
N LEU A 180 -7.68 22.29 -3.42
CA LEU A 180 -7.85 21.81 -2.05
C LEU A 180 -8.19 22.97 -1.08
N THR A 181 -7.53 24.13 -1.21
CA THR A 181 -7.78 25.30 -0.36
C THR A 181 -9.08 26.00 -0.70
N SER A 182 -9.39 26.17 -2.00
CA SER A 182 -10.63 26.83 -2.43
C SER A 182 -11.88 26.04 -2.03
N ASN A 183 -11.75 24.73 -1.85
CA ASN A 183 -12.83 23.87 -1.34
C ASN A 183 -12.78 23.67 0.19
N ASN A 184 -11.98 24.46 0.91
CA ASN A 184 -11.88 24.38 2.38
C ASN A 184 -11.47 23.00 2.91
N LEU A 185 -10.74 22.22 2.08
CA LEU A 185 -10.30 20.86 2.42
C LEU A 185 -9.00 20.90 3.22
N VAL A 186 -8.07 21.78 2.84
CA VAL A 186 -6.79 21.96 3.51
C VAL A 186 -6.42 23.42 3.65
N SER A 187 -5.54 23.73 4.59
CA SER A 187 -4.75 24.97 4.62
C SER A 187 -3.29 24.65 4.46
N PHE A 188 -2.55 25.49 3.73
CA PHE A 188 -1.10 25.34 3.64
C PHE A 188 -0.41 26.69 3.76
N GLU A 189 0.85 26.66 4.17
CA GLU A 189 1.78 27.79 4.21
C GLU A 189 3.09 27.34 3.58
N GLU A 190 3.66 28.17 2.70
CA GLU A 190 4.97 27.94 2.12
C GLU A 190 6.03 28.55 3.07
N GLY A 191 7.16 27.84 3.25
CA GLY A 191 8.33 28.38 3.93
C GLY A 191 8.92 29.59 3.20
N SER A 192 9.86 30.26 3.84
CA SER A 192 10.59 31.35 3.21
C SER A 192 11.36 30.80 1.98
N SER A 193 11.69 31.68 1.02
CA SER A 193 12.32 31.34 -0.25
C SER A 193 13.67 30.58 -0.15
N GLU A 194 14.23 30.43 1.05
CA GLU A 194 15.44 29.67 1.34
C GLU A 194 15.14 28.26 1.94
N GLU A 195 13.90 28.01 2.31
CA GLU A 195 13.48 26.77 2.95
C GLU A 195 12.49 26.02 2.06
N ASP A 196 12.92 24.89 1.50
CA ASP A 196 12.15 24.04 0.56
C ASP A 196 11.16 23.13 1.31
N TRP A 197 10.26 23.74 2.10
CA TRP A 197 9.21 23.03 2.85
C TRP A 197 7.86 23.75 2.79
N ILE A 198 6.81 22.99 3.02
CA ILE A 198 5.45 23.50 3.25
C ILE A 198 4.90 22.96 4.55
N GLU A 199 4.04 23.75 5.20
CA GLU A 199 3.15 23.29 6.28
C GLU A 199 1.73 23.09 5.75
N ILE A 200 1.15 21.92 5.98
CA ILE A 200 -0.18 21.58 5.52
C ILE A 200 -0.99 20.91 6.64
N GLY A 201 -2.29 21.19 6.67
CA GLY A 201 -3.22 20.58 7.62
C GLY A 201 -4.64 20.56 7.08
N LEU A 202 -5.48 19.68 7.64
CA LEU A 202 -6.88 19.58 7.25
C LEU A 202 -7.70 20.77 7.77
N MET A 203 -8.64 21.23 6.97
CA MET A 203 -9.71 22.14 7.32
C MET A 203 -11.02 21.38 7.64
N PRO A 204 -12.05 22.01 8.21
CA PRO A 204 -13.27 21.31 8.61
C PRO A 204 -13.94 20.45 7.54
N ASP A 205 -13.99 20.92 6.29
CA ASP A 205 -14.58 20.15 5.19
C ASP A 205 -13.67 18.97 4.80
N GLY A 206 -12.33 19.10 4.95
CA GLY A 206 -11.38 18.02 4.79
C GLY A 206 -11.60 16.91 5.82
N TYR A 207 -11.76 17.25 7.11
CA TYR A 207 -12.12 16.27 8.15
C TYR A 207 -13.45 15.58 7.86
N SER A 208 -14.47 16.36 7.46
CA SER A 208 -15.79 15.81 7.10
C SER A 208 -15.68 14.81 5.94
N ARG A 209 -14.84 15.10 4.94
CA ARG A 209 -14.59 14.20 3.83
C ARG A 209 -13.84 12.95 4.28
N VAL A 210 -12.81 13.07 5.11
CA VAL A 210 -12.08 11.94 5.70
C VAL A 210 -13.01 11.03 6.50
N ASP A 211 -13.91 11.59 7.31
CA ASP A 211 -14.91 10.82 8.04
C ASP A 211 -15.81 9.99 7.12
N VAL A 212 -16.24 10.56 5.99
CA VAL A 212 -17.03 9.84 4.99
C VAL A 212 -16.21 8.72 4.35
N LEU A 213 -14.94 8.99 4.01
CA LEU A 213 -14.04 8.00 3.41
C LEU A 213 -13.75 6.84 4.35
N GLN A 214 -13.49 7.14 5.62
CA GLN A 214 -13.24 6.11 6.65
C GLN A 214 -14.50 5.28 6.95
N LYS A 215 -15.68 5.90 6.93
CA LYS A 215 -16.95 5.19 7.12
C LYS A 215 -17.32 4.32 5.91
N ASN A 216 -17.10 4.83 4.70
CA ASN A 216 -17.52 4.14 3.47
C ASN A 216 -16.53 3.07 3.01
N THR A 217 -15.40 2.87 3.65
CA THR A 217 -14.35 1.87 3.29
C THR A 217 -13.98 1.85 1.78
N ALA A 218 -14.34 2.91 1.05
CA ALA A 218 -14.34 2.92 -0.42
C ALA A 218 -12.93 2.98 -1.02
N TYR A 219 -11.94 3.48 -0.29
CA TYR A 219 -10.60 3.79 -0.81
C TYR A 219 -9.50 2.81 -0.41
N GLY A 220 -9.76 1.95 0.56
CA GLY A 220 -8.85 0.86 0.88
C GLY A 220 -8.92 -0.23 -0.19
N ARG A 221 -7.80 -0.59 -0.80
CA ARG A 221 -7.70 -1.80 -1.61
C ARG A 221 -7.35 -3.03 -0.77
N ASN A 222 -7.15 -2.84 0.52
CA ASN A 222 -6.81 -3.90 1.44
C ASN A 222 -8.04 -4.78 1.72
N VAL A 223 -7.84 -6.07 1.66
CA VAL A 223 -8.83 -7.10 1.94
C VAL A 223 -8.26 -8.00 3.01
N LEU A 224 -8.87 -8.01 4.19
CA LEU A 224 -8.47 -8.98 5.21
C LEU A 224 -8.92 -10.38 4.80
N VAL A 225 -8.02 -11.34 4.96
CA VAL A 225 -8.32 -12.77 4.77
C VAL A 225 -8.31 -13.46 6.13
N ALA A 226 -9.49 -13.86 6.56
CA ALA A 226 -9.74 -14.63 7.78
C ALA A 226 -9.74 -16.13 7.45
N MET A 227 -8.74 -16.88 7.90
CA MET A 227 -8.61 -18.30 7.64
C MET A 227 -7.76 -19.01 8.69
N LYS A 228 -7.75 -20.33 8.68
CA LYS A 228 -6.75 -21.10 9.44
C LYS A 228 -5.36 -20.87 8.84
N PHE A 229 -4.36 -20.66 9.70
CA PHE A 229 -2.96 -20.55 9.31
C PHE A 229 -2.23 -21.86 9.58
N GLY A 230 -1.32 -22.23 8.69
CA GLY A 230 -0.49 -23.42 8.80
C GLY A 230 0.07 -23.88 7.47
N ASP A 231 0.97 -24.86 7.51
CA ASP A 231 1.59 -25.42 6.30
C ASP A 231 0.57 -26.15 5.40
N ASP A 232 -0.46 -26.70 6.00
CA ASP A 232 -1.56 -27.40 5.34
C ASP A 232 -2.51 -26.46 4.54
N THR A 233 -2.42 -25.15 4.76
CA THR A 233 -3.27 -24.16 4.08
C THR A 233 -2.53 -23.27 3.10
N LYS A 234 -1.25 -23.55 2.79
CA LYS A 234 -0.43 -22.72 1.90
C LYS A 234 -1.02 -22.58 0.49
N LEU A 235 -1.47 -23.67 -0.12
CA LEU A 235 -2.06 -23.66 -1.46
C LEU A 235 -3.36 -22.85 -1.48
N LEU A 236 -4.21 -23.05 -0.50
CA LEU A 236 -5.45 -22.30 -0.32
C LEU A 236 -5.18 -20.81 -0.16
N ARG A 237 -4.20 -20.43 0.66
CA ARG A 237 -3.77 -19.04 0.86
C ARG A 237 -3.35 -18.38 -0.44
N GLU A 238 -2.49 -19.04 -1.22
CA GLU A 238 -2.01 -18.47 -2.48
C GLU A 238 -3.13 -18.37 -3.53
N ALA A 239 -4.05 -19.32 -3.57
CA ALA A 239 -5.22 -19.23 -4.45
C ALA A 239 -6.14 -18.05 -4.09
N ILE A 240 -6.40 -17.82 -2.79
CA ILE A 240 -7.16 -16.66 -2.31
C ILE A 240 -6.44 -15.35 -2.64
N ARG A 241 -5.12 -15.27 -2.34
CA ARG A 241 -4.29 -14.11 -2.67
C ARG A 241 -4.37 -13.77 -4.17
N LYS A 242 -4.20 -14.78 -5.02
CA LYS A 242 -4.27 -14.61 -6.47
C LYS A 242 -5.63 -14.08 -6.92
N GLY A 243 -6.73 -14.62 -6.39
CA GLY A 243 -8.08 -14.17 -6.73
C GLY A 243 -8.34 -12.71 -6.32
N ILE A 244 -7.90 -12.31 -5.13
CA ILE A 244 -8.00 -10.94 -4.64
C ILE A 244 -7.16 -9.98 -5.51
N THR A 245 -5.92 -10.37 -5.83
CA THR A 245 -5.01 -9.55 -6.65
C THR A 245 -5.52 -9.38 -8.08
N GLN A 246 -6.06 -10.44 -8.69
CA GLN A 246 -6.67 -10.38 -10.03
C GLN A 246 -7.92 -9.49 -10.09
N ALA A 247 -8.59 -9.29 -8.96
CA ALA A 247 -9.69 -8.34 -8.83
C ALA A 247 -9.23 -6.90 -8.51
N GLY A 248 -7.91 -6.63 -8.48
CA GLY A 248 -7.35 -5.30 -8.24
C GLY A 248 -7.21 -4.91 -6.77
N TYR A 249 -7.26 -5.87 -5.83
CA TYR A 249 -7.16 -5.65 -4.39
C TYR A 249 -5.88 -6.27 -3.81
N VAL A 250 -5.56 -5.91 -2.57
CA VAL A 250 -4.39 -6.40 -1.83
C VAL A 250 -4.84 -7.30 -0.67
N ALA A 251 -4.47 -8.56 -0.71
CA ALA A 251 -4.79 -9.51 0.35
C ALA A 251 -3.88 -9.29 1.58
N ILE A 252 -4.49 -9.09 2.74
CA ILE A 252 -3.82 -8.96 4.03
C ILE A 252 -4.09 -10.23 4.85
N PHE A 253 -3.04 -10.92 5.25
CA PHE A 253 -3.07 -12.04 6.16
C PHE A 253 -2.43 -11.61 7.49
N ILE A 254 -3.15 -11.77 8.59
CA ILE A 254 -2.73 -11.20 9.87
C ILE A 254 -1.43 -11.81 10.40
N ASP A 255 -1.15 -13.07 10.08
CA ASP A 255 0.10 -13.75 10.46
C ASP A 255 1.33 -13.29 9.64
N GLU A 256 1.11 -12.58 8.53
CA GLU A 256 2.15 -11.91 7.75
C GLU A 256 2.40 -10.48 8.25
N VAL A 257 1.47 -9.93 9.05
CA VAL A 257 1.60 -8.62 9.67
C VAL A 257 2.28 -8.79 11.03
N GLN A 258 3.54 -8.40 11.14
CA GLN A 258 4.24 -8.49 12.42
C GLN A 258 3.96 -7.26 13.30
N HIS A 259 3.69 -7.51 14.57
CA HIS A 259 3.52 -6.50 15.62
C HIS A 259 3.95 -7.11 16.96
N ASN A 260 4.44 -6.26 17.85
CA ASN A 260 4.83 -6.65 19.21
C ASN A 260 3.65 -6.61 20.21
N ASP A 261 2.49 -6.13 19.78
CA ASP A 261 1.29 -5.97 20.61
C ASP A 261 0.38 -7.19 20.54
N PHE A 262 -0.63 -7.21 21.41
CA PHE A 262 -1.67 -8.23 21.36
C PHE A 262 -2.31 -8.28 19.96
N ILE A 263 -2.42 -9.47 19.38
CA ILE A 263 -2.97 -9.73 18.04
C ILE A 263 -4.34 -9.07 17.85
N THR A 264 -5.18 -9.04 18.89
CA THR A 264 -6.57 -8.58 18.82
C THR A 264 -6.75 -7.10 18.43
N PRO A 265 -6.05 -6.10 19.00
CA PRO A 265 -6.22 -4.71 18.59
C PRO A 265 -5.80 -4.46 17.14
N GLU A 266 -4.70 -5.06 16.70
CA GLU A 266 -4.20 -4.92 15.33
C GLU A 266 -5.13 -5.62 14.33
N LEU A 267 -5.61 -6.81 14.65
CA LEU A 267 -6.63 -7.52 13.88
C LEU A 267 -7.89 -6.65 13.69
N LEU A 268 -8.41 -6.08 14.76
CA LEU A 268 -9.61 -5.22 14.71
C LEU A 268 -9.37 -3.97 13.87
N LYS A 269 -8.16 -3.42 13.90
CA LYS A 269 -7.75 -2.33 13.03
C LYS A 269 -7.74 -2.77 11.57
N HIS A 270 -7.09 -3.88 11.22
CA HIS A 270 -7.09 -4.40 9.86
C HIS A 270 -8.47 -4.73 9.32
N ILE A 271 -9.38 -5.24 10.17
CA ILE A 271 -10.78 -5.42 9.76
C ILE A 271 -11.42 -4.07 9.45
N ARG A 272 -11.24 -3.05 10.30
CA ARG A 272 -11.77 -1.69 10.06
C ARG A 272 -11.22 -1.05 8.80
N ASP A 273 -9.92 -1.23 8.54
CA ASP A 273 -9.21 -0.59 7.43
C ASP A 273 -9.37 -1.35 6.10
N SER A 274 -9.93 -2.56 6.11
CA SER A 274 -10.16 -3.36 4.90
C SER A 274 -11.43 -2.90 4.17
N LYS A 275 -11.42 -2.93 2.83
CA LYS A 275 -12.59 -2.64 2.00
C LYS A 275 -13.69 -3.69 2.19
N PHE A 276 -13.29 -4.95 2.26
CA PHE A 276 -14.15 -6.10 2.58
C PHE A 276 -13.31 -7.20 3.22
N VAL A 277 -13.94 -8.26 3.67
CA VAL A 277 -13.27 -9.41 4.30
C VAL A 277 -13.58 -10.67 3.49
N VAL A 278 -12.55 -11.48 3.24
CA VAL A 278 -12.69 -12.84 2.69
C VAL A 278 -12.48 -13.82 3.83
N VAL A 279 -13.43 -14.74 4.02
CA VAL A 279 -13.39 -15.70 5.13
C VAL A 279 -13.39 -17.12 4.59
N ASP A 280 -12.38 -17.93 4.93
CA ASP A 280 -12.41 -19.36 4.69
C ASP A 280 -12.93 -20.11 5.90
N LEU A 281 -14.02 -20.85 5.70
CA LEU A 281 -14.73 -21.60 6.72
C LEU A 281 -14.45 -23.11 6.67
N THR A 282 -13.58 -23.56 5.76
CA THR A 282 -13.27 -24.99 5.55
C THR A 282 -12.83 -25.68 6.83
N HIS A 283 -11.98 -25.03 7.62
CA HIS A 283 -11.41 -25.60 8.84
C HIS A 283 -12.19 -25.26 10.11
N GLN A 284 -13.34 -24.60 10.01
CA GLN A 284 -14.19 -24.18 11.13
C GLN A 284 -13.40 -23.46 12.25
N ASN A 285 -12.48 -22.57 11.85
CA ASN A 285 -11.64 -21.81 12.77
C ASN A 285 -12.48 -20.76 13.52
N ASN A 286 -12.52 -20.83 14.85
CA ASN A 286 -13.24 -19.89 15.70
C ASN A 286 -12.80 -18.44 15.50
N GLY A 287 -11.52 -18.20 15.20
CA GLY A 287 -11.00 -16.87 14.85
C GLY A 287 -11.66 -16.32 13.59
N ALA A 288 -11.75 -17.13 12.53
CA ALA A 288 -12.39 -16.74 11.28
C ALA A 288 -13.87 -16.38 11.46
N TYR A 289 -14.61 -17.12 12.30
CA TYR A 289 -15.99 -16.78 12.65
C TYR A 289 -16.11 -15.47 13.42
N PHE A 290 -15.20 -15.22 14.37
CA PHE A 290 -15.16 -13.95 15.10
C PHE A 290 -14.89 -12.77 14.16
N GLU A 291 -13.91 -12.90 13.27
CA GLU A 291 -13.52 -11.89 12.29
C GLU A 291 -14.66 -11.60 11.31
N GLU A 292 -15.35 -12.64 10.84
CA GLU A 292 -16.56 -12.52 10.04
C GLU A 292 -17.66 -11.74 10.75
N GLY A 293 -18.01 -12.15 11.96
CA GLY A 293 -19.06 -11.53 12.76
C GLY A 293 -18.74 -10.05 13.05
N TYR A 294 -17.49 -9.75 13.37
CA TYR A 294 -17.07 -8.37 13.62
C TYR A 294 -17.13 -7.51 12.36
N ALA A 295 -16.65 -8.03 11.20
CA ALA A 295 -16.75 -7.35 9.93
C ALA A 295 -18.21 -7.04 9.54
N MET A 296 -19.09 -8.02 9.71
CA MET A 296 -20.54 -7.86 9.48
C MET A 296 -21.16 -6.81 10.41
N GLY A 297 -20.78 -6.81 11.69
CA GLY A 297 -21.22 -5.81 12.68
C GLY A 297 -20.80 -4.39 12.33
N LEU A 298 -19.70 -4.21 11.59
CA LEU A 298 -19.25 -2.94 11.03
C LEU A 298 -19.92 -2.58 9.69
N GLY A 299 -20.82 -3.42 9.19
CA GLY A 299 -21.46 -3.23 7.88
C GLY A 299 -20.54 -3.50 6.68
N LYS A 300 -19.41 -4.18 6.88
CA LYS A 300 -18.48 -4.49 5.79
C LYS A 300 -18.99 -5.66 4.94
N PRO A 301 -18.77 -5.62 3.61
CA PRO A 301 -18.99 -6.78 2.78
C PRO A 301 -18.11 -7.95 3.22
N VAL A 302 -18.66 -9.14 3.25
CA VAL A 302 -17.93 -10.36 3.56
C VAL A 302 -18.20 -11.41 2.49
N ILE A 303 -17.15 -11.97 1.91
CA ILE A 303 -17.20 -13.08 0.95
C ILE A 303 -16.74 -14.34 1.67
N GLN A 304 -17.64 -15.34 1.74
CA GLN A 304 -17.34 -16.64 2.33
C GLN A 304 -16.81 -17.62 1.29
N LEU A 305 -15.80 -18.40 1.69
CA LEU A 305 -15.25 -19.56 0.99
C LEU A 305 -15.41 -20.79 1.88
N CYS A 306 -15.72 -21.92 1.28
CA CYS A 306 -15.74 -23.18 1.99
C CYS A 306 -15.48 -24.33 1.01
N GLN A 307 -14.73 -25.34 1.43
CA GLN A 307 -14.56 -26.56 0.66
C GLN A 307 -15.89 -27.31 0.55
N LYS A 308 -16.18 -27.84 -0.62
CA LYS A 308 -17.36 -28.67 -0.87
C LYS A 308 -17.37 -29.85 0.12
N ASP A 309 -18.56 -30.24 0.54
CA ASP A 309 -18.81 -31.26 1.55
C ASP A 309 -18.45 -30.91 3.01
N THR A 310 -17.90 -29.70 3.26
CA THR A 310 -17.79 -29.18 4.62
C THR A 310 -19.14 -28.68 5.11
N LYS A 311 -19.60 -29.16 6.26
CA LYS A 311 -20.87 -28.75 6.85
C LYS A 311 -20.71 -27.39 7.52
N LEU A 312 -21.26 -26.34 6.88
CA LEU A 312 -21.32 -25.00 7.48
C LEU A 312 -22.22 -24.95 8.72
N HIS A 313 -21.87 -24.11 9.65
CA HIS A 313 -22.74 -23.81 10.80
C HIS A 313 -24.04 -23.16 10.31
N PHE A 314 -25.18 -23.54 10.90
CA PHE A 314 -26.51 -23.15 10.40
C PHE A 314 -26.71 -21.61 10.36
N ASP A 315 -26.09 -20.87 11.29
CA ASP A 315 -26.23 -19.42 11.39
C ASP A 315 -25.62 -18.67 10.19
N ILE A 316 -24.62 -19.26 9.53
CA ILE A 316 -23.90 -18.67 8.39
C ILE A 316 -24.19 -19.36 7.07
N ALA A 317 -24.83 -20.53 7.09
CA ALA A 317 -25.17 -21.31 5.89
C ALA A 317 -26.18 -20.61 4.96
N GLN A 318 -26.81 -19.52 5.40
CA GLN A 318 -27.76 -18.72 4.61
C GLN A 318 -27.07 -17.76 3.64
N LYS A 319 -25.77 -17.50 3.79
CA LYS A 319 -24.99 -16.68 2.86
C LYS A 319 -24.65 -17.44 1.59
N ASN A 320 -24.55 -16.69 0.48
CA ASN A 320 -24.08 -17.22 -0.80
C ASN A 320 -22.56 -17.48 -0.74
N THR A 321 -22.17 -18.61 -0.16
CA THR A 321 -20.80 -19.05 0.01
C THR A 321 -20.23 -19.60 -1.29
N ILE A 322 -18.98 -19.28 -1.60
CA ILE A 322 -18.23 -19.91 -2.70
C ILE A 322 -17.82 -21.30 -2.24
N MET A 323 -18.44 -22.33 -2.80
CA MET A 323 -18.12 -23.74 -2.52
C MET A 323 -17.08 -24.21 -3.53
N TRP A 324 -15.86 -24.51 -3.08
CA TRP A 324 -14.76 -24.93 -3.93
C TRP A 324 -14.41 -26.41 -3.77
N GLU A 325 -13.96 -27.06 -4.84
CA GLU A 325 -13.56 -28.47 -4.84
C GLU A 325 -12.02 -28.63 -4.86
N ASN A 326 -11.34 -27.72 -5.56
CA ASN A 326 -9.87 -27.67 -5.62
C ASN A 326 -9.41 -26.22 -5.55
N GLU A 327 -8.20 -26.01 -5.04
CA GLU A 327 -7.63 -24.70 -4.81
C GLU A 327 -7.42 -23.92 -6.12
N GLU A 328 -7.17 -24.60 -7.25
CA GLU A 328 -6.94 -23.95 -8.55
C GLU A 328 -8.17 -23.15 -9.01
N SER A 329 -9.37 -23.61 -8.70
CA SER A 329 -10.62 -22.93 -9.07
C SER A 329 -10.91 -21.68 -8.24
N ILE A 330 -10.35 -21.56 -7.04
CA ILE A 330 -10.67 -20.49 -6.09
C ILE A 330 -10.36 -19.11 -6.67
N SER A 331 -9.20 -18.95 -7.33
CA SER A 331 -8.77 -17.64 -7.84
C SER A 331 -9.75 -17.06 -8.84
N GLU A 332 -10.29 -17.86 -9.75
CA GLU A 332 -11.29 -17.42 -10.74
C GLU A 332 -12.65 -17.14 -10.07
N MET A 333 -13.14 -18.08 -9.24
CA MET A 333 -14.42 -17.93 -8.55
C MET A 333 -14.44 -16.69 -7.65
N LEU A 334 -13.37 -16.46 -6.92
CA LEU A 334 -13.24 -15.31 -6.03
C LEU A 334 -13.12 -13.99 -6.81
N THR A 335 -12.30 -13.94 -7.86
CA THR A 335 -12.19 -12.77 -8.75
C THR A 335 -13.56 -12.38 -9.31
N ASN A 336 -14.30 -13.34 -9.85
CA ASN A 336 -15.63 -13.11 -10.40
C ASN A 336 -16.64 -12.62 -9.35
N ARG A 337 -16.60 -13.18 -8.13
CA ARG A 337 -17.45 -12.76 -7.03
C ARG A 337 -17.14 -11.32 -6.60
N ILE A 338 -15.87 -10.98 -6.46
CA ILE A 338 -15.44 -9.62 -6.07
C ILE A 338 -15.95 -8.62 -7.11
N LYS A 339 -15.69 -8.84 -8.40
CA LYS A 339 -16.16 -7.97 -9.48
C LYS A 339 -17.68 -7.82 -9.54
N ALA A 340 -18.41 -8.85 -9.17
CA ALA A 340 -19.88 -8.83 -9.22
C ALA A 340 -20.55 -8.19 -8.00
N THR A 341 -19.84 -8.07 -6.85
CA THR A 341 -20.49 -7.71 -5.58
C THR A 341 -19.83 -6.56 -4.83
N ILE A 342 -18.60 -6.18 -5.17
CA ILE A 342 -17.82 -5.14 -4.48
C ILE A 342 -17.65 -3.89 -5.36
N GLU A 343 -17.64 -4.03 -6.66
CA GLU A 343 -17.69 -2.94 -7.63
C GLU A 343 -19.14 -2.48 -7.86
#